data_7ad9b61f8e1c01d668b02dc0db45118e
#
_entry.id   7ad9b61f8e1c01d668b02dc0db45118e
#
_cell.length_a   1.000
_cell.length_b   1.000
_cell.length_c   1.000
_cell.angle_alpha   90.00
_cell.angle_beta   90.00
_cell.angle_gamma   90.00
#
_symmetry.space_group_name_H-M   'P 1'
#
loop_
_entity.id
_entity.type
_entity.pdbx_description
1 polymer ?
#
loop_
_entity_poly.entity_id
_entity_poly.type
_entity_poly.pdbx_seq_one_letter_code
_entity_poly.pdbx_strand_id
1 'polypeptide(L)'
;MNRVPPDEPFLSVVIPAYNEERRILFTLRQVTSYLSAQAYTWSVLVADDGSTDGTAALVTEFAREQPQVLLLPLPHRGKGGAVRSGILSATAQYRFLCDADLSMPIEQLERFLPPQLAGCDVAIGSREAKGARRIGEPWRRHLQGRLFNAMTAALAVPGIRDTQCGFKCFSSRAAEALFPLQRIPGFGFDVEVLFMARRKGLRLAEVPIDWHYRTESKVRPLRDGLAMSRDLLRVRWNAWRGKYGRRGPAYATGQQQEKE
;
A
#
# COMPACT_ATOMS: atom_id res chain seq x y z
N MET A 1 -2.51 7.93 25.16
CA MET A 1 -1.39 8.39 24.33
C MET A 1 -0.28 7.36 24.44
N ASN A 2 -0.13 6.47 23.46
CA ASN A 2 1.00 5.54 23.44
C ASN A 2 2.25 6.37 23.09
N ARG A 3 3.19 6.45 24.00
CA ARG A 3 4.50 7.04 23.74
C ARG A 3 5.25 6.13 22.77
N VAL A 4 5.58 6.66 21.58
CA VAL A 4 6.51 6.03 20.65
C VAL A 4 7.88 5.96 21.35
N PRO A 5 8.60 4.83 21.33
CA PRO A 5 9.97 4.78 21.81
C PRO A 5 10.82 5.85 21.11
N PRO A 6 11.80 6.49 21.81
CA PRO A 6 12.53 7.65 21.28
C PRO A 6 13.34 7.36 20.00
N ASP A 7 13.49 6.10 19.60
CA ASP A 7 14.30 5.67 18.44
C ASP A 7 13.46 5.21 17.23
N GLU A 8 12.13 5.21 17.30
CA GLU A 8 11.29 4.82 16.16
C GLU A 8 10.95 6.04 15.28
N PRO A 9 11.13 5.96 13.95
CA PRO A 9 10.75 7.04 13.05
C PRO A 9 9.22 7.24 13.08
N PHE A 10 8.79 8.48 12.82
CA PHE A 10 7.36 8.78 12.66
C PHE A 10 6.78 8.06 11.45
N LEU A 11 7.54 8.00 10.35
CA LEU A 11 7.11 7.43 9.09
C LEU A 11 8.16 6.47 8.51
N SER A 12 7.74 5.28 8.10
CA SER A 12 8.51 4.41 7.20
C SER A 12 7.80 4.26 5.86
N VAL A 13 8.48 4.63 4.77
CA VAL A 13 7.99 4.37 3.40
C VAL A 13 8.53 3.03 2.94
N VAL A 14 7.62 2.10 2.65
CA VAL A 14 7.94 0.75 2.15
C VAL A 14 7.72 0.70 0.65
N ILE A 15 8.79 0.37 -0.09
CA ILE A 15 8.79 0.29 -1.56
C ILE A 15 9.05 -1.16 -1.96
N PRO A 16 8.03 -1.92 -2.39
CA PRO A 16 8.26 -3.24 -2.96
C PRO A 16 8.91 -3.09 -4.34
N ALA A 17 10.01 -3.80 -4.57
CA ALA A 17 10.76 -3.77 -5.82
C ALA A 17 11.01 -5.17 -6.37
N TYR A 18 10.88 -5.34 -7.70
CA TYR A 18 11.30 -6.54 -8.43
C TYR A 18 11.70 -6.18 -9.85
N ASN A 19 13.00 -6.27 -10.15
CA ASN A 19 13.58 -5.88 -11.43
C ASN A 19 13.21 -4.43 -11.82
N GLU A 20 13.58 -3.48 -10.97
CA GLU A 20 13.27 -2.05 -11.09
C GLU A 20 14.50 -1.18 -11.36
N GLU A 21 15.61 -1.76 -11.88
CA GLU A 21 16.89 -1.05 -12.09
C GLU A 21 16.76 0.25 -12.88
N ARG A 22 15.81 0.31 -13.83
CA ARG A 22 15.60 1.48 -14.70
C ARG A 22 15.00 2.69 -13.97
N ARG A 23 14.33 2.47 -12.84
CA ARG A 23 13.56 3.55 -12.18
C ARG A 23 13.82 3.69 -10.68
N ILE A 24 14.39 2.67 -10.03
CA ILE A 24 14.52 2.68 -8.57
C ILE A 24 15.30 3.89 -8.04
N LEU A 25 16.39 4.29 -8.71
CA LEU A 25 17.17 5.46 -8.31
C LEU A 25 16.37 6.77 -8.44
N PHE A 26 15.58 6.91 -9.52
CA PHE A 26 14.70 8.07 -9.67
C PHE A 26 13.68 8.12 -8.53
N THR A 27 13.05 6.99 -8.25
CA THR A 27 12.06 6.85 -7.17
C THR A 27 12.67 7.20 -5.81
N LEU A 28 13.83 6.65 -5.48
CA LEU A 28 14.51 6.94 -4.22
C LEU A 28 14.86 8.42 -4.08
N ARG A 29 15.39 9.05 -5.12
CA ARG A 29 15.71 10.50 -5.11
C ARG A 29 14.47 11.35 -4.87
N GLN A 30 13.34 11.06 -5.55
CA GLN A 30 12.10 11.81 -5.35
C GLN A 30 11.55 11.62 -3.93
N VAL A 31 11.50 10.38 -3.45
CA VAL A 31 10.99 10.07 -2.11
C VAL A 31 11.88 10.70 -1.03
N THR A 32 13.20 10.54 -1.09
CA THR A 32 14.11 11.09 -0.07
C THR A 32 14.16 12.61 -0.12
N SER A 33 14.14 13.22 -1.30
CA SER A 33 14.08 14.69 -1.43
C SER A 33 12.83 15.26 -0.77
N TYR A 34 11.67 14.65 -1.02
CA TYR A 34 10.41 15.04 -0.38
C TYR A 34 10.46 14.87 1.15
N LEU A 35 10.91 13.69 1.62
CA LEU A 35 10.95 13.37 3.03
C LEU A 35 11.96 14.23 3.82
N SER A 36 13.09 14.58 3.21
CA SER A 36 14.09 15.47 3.84
C SER A 36 13.61 16.88 4.08
N ALA A 37 12.56 17.32 3.39
CA ALA A 37 11.91 18.60 3.62
C ALA A 37 10.86 18.57 4.75
N GLN A 38 10.58 17.38 5.31
CA GLN A 38 9.56 17.24 6.35
C GLN A 38 10.13 17.42 7.76
N ALA A 39 9.27 17.87 8.69
CA ALA A 39 9.67 18.09 10.08
C ALA A 39 9.67 16.85 10.97
N TYR A 40 9.30 15.69 10.43
CA TYR A 40 9.25 14.42 11.17
C TYR A 40 10.38 13.47 10.78
N THR A 41 10.69 12.54 11.67
CA THR A 41 11.68 11.49 11.42
C THR A 41 11.12 10.44 10.45
N TRP A 42 11.95 9.95 9.55
CA TRP A 42 11.52 9.03 8.51
C TRP A 42 12.59 7.98 8.16
N SER A 43 12.12 6.90 7.56
CA SER A 43 12.95 5.90 6.89
C SER A 43 12.32 5.44 5.59
N VAL A 44 13.13 4.88 4.69
CA VAL A 44 12.67 4.23 3.46
C VAL A 44 13.19 2.81 3.47
N LEU A 45 12.31 1.84 3.29
CA LEU A 45 12.63 0.42 3.21
C LEU A 45 12.27 -0.13 1.83
N VAL A 46 13.28 -0.44 1.03
CA VAL A 46 13.09 -1.13 -0.26
C VAL A 46 13.03 -2.62 0.00
N ALA A 47 11.85 -3.21 -0.15
CA ALA A 47 11.62 -4.65 -0.05
C ALA A 47 11.84 -5.29 -1.43
N ASP A 48 13.07 -5.76 -1.67
CA ASP A 48 13.46 -6.37 -2.94
C ASP A 48 13.02 -7.84 -2.99
N ASP A 49 12.05 -8.12 -3.87
CA ASP A 49 11.45 -9.46 -4.05
C ASP A 49 12.33 -10.40 -4.89
N GLY A 50 13.64 -10.42 -4.63
CA GLY A 50 14.59 -11.27 -5.31
C GLY A 50 14.87 -10.82 -6.74
N SER A 51 15.17 -9.56 -6.96
CA SER A 51 15.55 -9.01 -8.25
C SER A 51 16.78 -9.73 -8.82
N THR A 52 16.78 -9.93 -10.13
CA THR A 52 17.87 -10.55 -10.89
C THR A 52 18.66 -9.55 -11.75
N ASP A 53 18.22 -8.29 -11.75
CA ASP A 53 18.87 -7.15 -12.40
C ASP A 53 19.69 -6.33 -11.39
N GLY A 54 20.11 -5.12 -11.78
CA GLY A 54 20.89 -4.20 -10.94
C GLY A 54 20.15 -3.55 -9.76
N THR A 55 18.86 -3.86 -9.53
CA THR A 55 18.03 -3.17 -8.52
C THR A 55 18.66 -3.17 -7.12
N ALA A 56 19.03 -4.34 -6.60
CA ALA A 56 19.59 -4.47 -5.25
C ALA A 56 20.93 -3.74 -5.10
N ALA A 57 21.79 -3.81 -6.11
CA ALA A 57 23.09 -3.12 -6.12
C ALA A 57 22.92 -1.60 -6.10
N LEU A 58 22.00 -1.06 -6.91
CA LEU A 58 21.70 0.36 -6.97
C LEU A 58 21.12 0.89 -5.64
N VAL A 59 20.22 0.14 -4.99
CA VAL A 59 19.69 0.52 -3.67
C VAL A 59 20.77 0.49 -2.61
N THR A 60 21.64 -0.53 -2.63
CA THR A 60 22.75 -0.65 -1.67
C THR A 60 23.71 0.52 -1.79
N GLU A 61 24.04 0.93 -3.01
CA GLU A 61 24.92 2.08 -3.24
C GLU A 61 24.27 3.39 -2.78
N PHE A 62 22.98 3.60 -3.11
CA PHE A 62 22.22 4.77 -2.66
C PHE A 62 22.14 4.86 -1.14
N ALA A 63 21.99 3.73 -0.45
CA ALA A 63 21.92 3.66 1.02
C ALA A 63 23.22 4.09 1.72
N ARG A 64 24.38 4.02 1.04
CA ARG A 64 25.66 4.53 1.60
C ARG A 64 25.66 6.06 1.78
N GLU A 65 24.99 6.75 0.86
CA GLU A 65 24.87 8.22 0.89
C GLU A 65 23.65 8.68 1.71
N GLN A 66 22.64 7.79 1.87
CA GLN A 66 21.37 8.07 2.53
C GLN A 66 21.08 7.01 3.60
N PRO A 67 21.62 7.12 4.82
CA PRO A 67 21.50 6.10 5.86
C PRO A 67 20.06 5.76 6.30
N GLN A 68 19.10 6.63 5.99
CA GLN A 68 17.67 6.39 6.23
C GLN A 68 17.05 5.43 5.22
N VAL A 69 17.75 5.11 4.12
CA VAL A 69 17.32 4.15 3.10
C VAL A 69 17.93 2.79 3.40
N LEU A 70 17.08 1.78 3.46
CA LEU A 70 17.46 0.41 3.79
C LEU A 70 17.02 -0.54 2.68
N LEU A 71 17.87 -1.50 2.32
CA LEU A 71 17.50 -2.63 1.46
C LEU A 71 17.11 -3.83 2.32
N LEU A 72 15.95 -4.42 2.05
CA LEU A 72 15.52 -5.71 2.58
C LEU A 72 15.50 -6.74 1.43
N PRO A 73 16.55 -7.54 1.27
CA PRO A 73 16.59 -8.57 0.24
C PRO A 73 15.71 -9.76 0.65
N LEU A 74 14.85 -10.22 -0.25
CA LEU A 74 13.88 -11.29 0.00
C LEU A 74 13.96 -12.35 -1.12
N PRO A 75 13.59 -13.60 -0.83
CA PRO A 75 13.34 -14.58 -1.89
C PRO A 75 12.09 -14.18 -2.68
N HIS A 76 12.10 -14.38 -4.00
CA HIS A 76 10.97 -14.03 -4.86
C HIS A 76 9.70 -14.80 -4.50
N ARG A 77 8.69 -14.07 -4.04
CA ARG A 77 7.36 -14.60 -3.65
C ARG A 77 6.20 -13.82 -4.23
N GLY A 78 6.47 -12.70 -4.88
CA GLY A 78 5.49 -11.77 -5.43
C GLY A 78 5.25 -10.54 -4.57
N LYS A 79 4.61 -9.52 -5.16
CA LYS A 79 4.43 -8.19 -4.57
C LYS A 79 3.87 -8.24 -3.14
N GLY A 80 2.83 -9.04 -2.90
CA GLY A 80 2.23 -9.15 -1.56
C GLY A 80 3.19 -9.74 -0.53
N GLY A 81 4.09 -10.66 -0.94
CA GLY A 81 5.14 -11.19 -0.10
C GLY A 81 6.16 -10.12 0.31
N ALA A 82 6.62 -9.33 -0.65
CA ALA A 82 7.54 -8.21 -0.42
C ALA A 82 6.91 -7.14 0.48
N VAL A 83 5.67 -6.73 0.19
CA VAL A 83 4.91 -5.77 1.02
C VAL A 83 4.77 -6.26 2.44
N ARG A 84 4.36 -7.53 2.63
CA ARG A 84 4.23 -8.13 3.96
C ARG A 84 5.53 -8.03 4.74
N SER A 85 6.63 -8.48 4.14
CA SER A 85 7.94 -8.47 4.78
C SER A 85 8.41 -7.05 5.08
N GLY A 86 8.26 -6.12 4.13
CA GLY A 86 8.62 -4.72 4.29
C GLY A 86 7.84 -4.02 5.41
N ILE A 87 6.52 -4.17 5.42
CA ILE A 87 5.67 -3.57 6.47
C ILE A 87 5.97 -4.15 7.86
N LEU A 88 6.25 -5.44 7.96
CA LEU A 88 6.60 -6.07 9.25
C LEU A 88 8.01 -5.70 9.73
N SER A 89 8.95 -5.44 8.82
CA SER A 89 10.30 -5.00 9.16
C SER A 89 10.40 -3.51 9.48
N ALA A 90 9.43 -2.72 9.02
CA ALA A 90 9.39 -1.29 9.31
C ALA A 90 8.92 -1.04 10.76
N THR A 91 9.70 -0.24 11.53
CA THR A 91 9.42 0.11 12.93
C THR A 91 9.05 1.59 13.02
N ALA A 92 7.86 1.97 12.58
CA ALA A 92 7.43 3.36 12.56
C ALA A 92 5.99 3.51 13.06
N GLN A 93 5.64 4.71 13.52
CA GLN A 93 4.27 5.03 13.92
C GLN A 93 3.29 4.88 12.74
N TYR A 94 3.74 5.29 11.55
CA TYR A 94 3.02 5.11 10.28
C TYR A 94 3.91 4.37 9.28
N ARG A 95 3.32 3.37 8.59
CA ARG A 95 3.99 2.58 7.57
C ARG A 95 3.28 2.83 6.25
N PHE A 96 3.97 3.46 5.33
CA PHE A 96 3.39 3.89 4.05
C PHE A 96 3.88 3.01 2.91
N LEU A 97 2.96 2.35 2.23
CA LEU A 97 3.24 1.60 1.02
C LEU A 97 3.29 2.57 -0.17
N CYS A 98 4.37 2.50 -0.95
CA CYS A 98 4.59 3.29 -2.15
C CYS A 98 5.13 2.40 -3.26
N ASP A 99 4.46 2.38 -4.43
CA ASP A 99 4.96 1.63 -5.59
C ASP A 99 6.21 2.28 -6.19
N ALA A 100 7.12 1.46 -6.69
CA ALA A 100 8.41 1.89 -7.26
C ALA A 100 8.28 2.73 -8.56
N ASP A 101 7.10 2.82 -9.16
CA ASP A 101 6.88 3.58 -10.40
C ASP A 101 6.47 5.04 -10.19
N LEU A 102 6.17 5.44 -8.93
CA LEU A 102 5.63 6.76 -8.59
C LEU A 102 4.52 7.22 -9.55
N SER A 103 3.61 6.31 -9.87
CA SER A 103 2.40 6.68 -10.62
C SER A 103 1.56 7.72 -9.88
N MET A 104 1.77 7.85 -8.58
CA MET A 104 1.24 8.91 -7.72
C MET A 104 2.41 9.78 -7.24
N PRO A 105 2.36 11.11 -7.42
CA PRO A 105 3.36 12.03 -6.88
C PRO A 105 3.51 11.85 -5.36
N ILE A 106 4.76 11.78 -4.89
CA ILE A 106 5.04 11.51 -3.47
C ILE A 106 4.52 12.62 -2.54
N GLU A 107 4.37 13.84 -3.04
CA GLU A 107 3.84 15.00 -2.32
C GLU A 107 2.42 14.76 -1.78
N GLN A 108 1.68 13.85 -2.38
CA GLN A 108 0.35 13.49 -1.90
C GLN A 108 0.37 12.63 -0.62
N LEU A 109 1.54 12.17 -0.18
CA LEU A 109 1.71 11.36 1.02
C LEU A 109 1.17 12.08 2.27
N GLU A 110 1.32 13.39 2.36
CA GLU A 110 0.83 14.18 3.50
C GLU A 110 -0.68 14.03 3.73
N ARG A 111 -1.47 13.80 2.66
CA ARG A 111 -2.92 13.58 2.75
C ARG A 111 -3.30 12.31 3.53
N PHE A 112 -2.33 11.40 3.76
CA PHE A 112 -2.51 10.12 4.43
C PHE A 112 -2.08 10.13 5.89
N LEU A 113 -1.53 11.24 6.36
CA LEU A 113 -0.99 11.41 7.70
C LEU A 113 -1.81 12.40 8.53
N PRO A 114 -1.72 12.37 9.88
CA PRO A 114 -2.23 13.46 10.71
C PRO A 114 -1.54 14.80 10.37
N PRO A 115 -2.25 15.93 10.51
CA PRO A 115 -3.61 16.06 11.04
C PRO A 115 -4.73 15.72 10.06
N GLN A 116 -4.45 15.56 8.74
CA GLN A 116 -5.45 15.37 7.70
C GLN A 116 -6.30 14.12 7.93
N LEU A 117 -5.68 13.04 8.42
CA LEU A 117 -6.35 11.78 8.74
C LEU A 117 -6.16 11.35 10.20
N ALA A 118 -6.41 12.27 11.13
CA ALA A 118 -6.34 11.96 12.55
C ALA A 118 -7.25 10.80 12.93
N GLY A 119 -6.66 9.81 13.60
CA GLY A 119 -7.39 8.65 14.10
C GLY A 119 -7.77 7.60 13.06
N CYS A 120 -7.32 7.70 11.81
CA CYS A 120 -7.45 6.64 10.82
C CYS A 120 -6.44 5.52 11.09
N ASP A 121 -6.86 4.27 10.92
CA ASP A 121 -5.97 3.11 11.06
C ASP A 121 -5.36 2.68 9.73
N VAL A 122 -6.14 2.80 8.64
CA VAL A 122 -5.72 2.46 7.27
C VAL A 122 -6.25 3.51 6.30
N ALA A 123 -5.35 4.26 5.68
CA ALA A 123 -5.68 5.19 4.60
C ALA A 123 -5.32 4.59 3.24
N ILE A 124 -6.19 4.73 2.26
CA ILE A 124 -6.07 4.11 0.93
C ILE A 124 -6.18 5.21 -0.12
N GLY A 125 -5.21 5.31 -1.01
CA GLY A 125 -5.35 6.14 -2.20
C GLY A 125 -6.47 5.61 -3.09
N SER A 126 -7.30 6.50 -3.61
CA SER A 126 -8.41 6.12 -4.46
C SER A 126 -8.45 6.97 -5.72
N ARG A 127 -8.41 6.29 -6.86
CA ARG A 127 -8.60 6.87 -8.19
C ARG A 127 -10.07 7.09 -8.53
N GLU A 128 -10.97 6.59 -7.67
CA GLU A 128 -12.43 6.62 -7.82
C GLU A 128 -13.11 7.52 -6.78
N ALA A 129 -12.38 8.05 -5.80
CA ALA A 129 -12.93 8.97 -4.82
C ALA A 129 -13.23 10.33 -5.46
N LYS A 130 -14.21 11.07 -4.91
CA LYS A 130 -14.55 12.43 -5.38
C LYS A 130 -13.32 13.34 -5.24
N GLY A 131 -12.91 13.98 -6.32
CA GLY A 131 -11.71 14.82 -6.38
C GLY A 131 -10.44 14.11 -6.87
N ALA A 132 -10.48 12.80 -7.10
CA ALA A 132 -9.38 12.09 -7.74
C ALA A 132 -9.25 12.42 -9.22
N ARG A 133 -8.03 12.42 -9.74
CA ARG A 133 -7.73 12.66 -11.15
C ARG A 133 -6.93 11.51 -11.74
N ARG A 134 -7.34 11.07 -12.94
CA ARG A 134 -6.62 10.08 -13.74
C ARG A 134 -6.02 10.78 -14.94
N ILE A 135 -4.70 10.75 -15.05
CA ILE A 135 -3.95 11.52 -16.05
C ILE A 135 -3.31 10.55 -17.03
N GLY A 136 -3.69 10.68 -18.34
CA GLY A 136 -3.13 9.89 -19.42
C GLY A 136 -3.63 8.44 -19.53
N GLU A 137 -4.67 8.03 -18.79
CA GLU A 137 -5.17 6.65 -18.84
C GLU A 137 -6.04 6.39 -20.09
N PRO A 138 -5.79 5.30 -20.87
CA PRO A 138 -6.69 4.88 -21.94
C PRO A 138 -8.05 4.43 -21.39
N TRP A 139 -9.16 4.85 -22.01
CA TRP A 139 -10.53 4.59 -21.54
C TRP A 139 -10.86 3.09 -21.37
N ARG A 140 -10.32 2.23 -22.24
CA ARG A 140 -10.52 0.76 -22.16
C ARG A 140 -9.95 0.19 -20.86
N ARG A 141 -8.78 0.66 -20.43
CA ARG A 141 -8.16 0.25 -19.17
C ARG A 141 -8.96 0.74 -17.96
N HIS A 142 -9.46 1.96 -18.04
CA HIS A 142 -10.36 2.51 -17.02
C HIS A 142 -11.60 1.62 -16.80
N LEU A 143 -12.26 1.20 -17.88
CA LEU A 143 -13.44 0.32 -17.81
C LEU A 143 -13.13 -1.04 -17.19
N GLN A 144 -12.00 -1.67 -17.57
CA GLN A 144 -11.55 -2.94 -16.98
C GLN A 144 -11.26 -2.79 -15.47
N GLY A 145 -10.61 -1.71 -15.05
CA GLY A 145 -10.35 -1.41 -13.65
C GLY A 145 -11.65 -1.25 -12.84
N ARG A 146 -12.62 -0.52 -13.38
CA ARG A 146 -13.93 -0.33 -12.73
C ARG A 146 -14.69 -1.64 -12.55
N LEU A 147 -14.70 -2.51 -13.56
CA LEU A 147 -15.35 -3.82 -13.48
C LEU A 147 -14.71 -4.68 -12.37
N PHE A 148 -13.39 -4.70 -12.32
CA PHE A 148 -12.66 -5.42 -11.27
C PHE A 148 -12.94 -4.83 -9.87
N ASN A 149 -12.92 -3.52 -9.72
CA ASN A 149 -13.25 -2.86 -8.45
C ASN A 149 -14.69 -3.14 -8.02
N ALA A 150 -15.66 -3.13 -8.95
CA ALA A 150 -17.04 -3.48 -8.65
C ALA A 150 -17.18 -4.92 -8.16
N MET A 151 -16.50 -5.87 -8.81
CA MET A 151 -16.47 -7.28 -8.40
C MET A 151 -15.83 -7.43 -7.00
N THR A 152 -14.73 -6.74 -6.74
CA THR A 152 -14.04 -6.77 -5.45
C THR A 152 -14.89 -6.16 -4.34
N ALA A 153 -15.56 -5.04 -4.61
CA ALA A 153 -16.48 -4.40 -3.67
C ALA A 153 -17.65 -5.33 -3.32
N ALA A 154 -18.25 -5.98 -4.32
CA ALA A 154 -19.37 -6.91 -4.10
C ALA A 154 -18.96 -8.16 -3.30
N LEU A 155 -17.78 -8.72 -3.60
CA LEU A 155 -17.38 -10.04 -3.06
C LEU A 155 -16.56 -9.95 -1.76
N ALA A 156 -15.77 -8.91 -1.56
CA ALA A 156 -14.81 -8.88 -0.46
C ALA A 156 -14.88 -7.62 0.41
N VAL A 157 -14.89 -6.42 -0.17
CA VAL A 157 -14.71 -5.17 0.58
C VAL A 157 -15.77 -4.13 0.19
N PRO A 158 -17.07 -4.32 0.55
CA PRO A 158 -18.12 -3.38 0.20
C PRO A 158 -17.81 -1.98 0.75
N GLY A 159 -18.10 -0.93 -0.05
CA GLY A 159 -17.90 0.47 0.35
C GLY A 159 -16.48 1.03 0.14
N ILE A 160 -15.52 0.25 -0.37
CA ILE A 160 -14.24 0.75 -0.87
C ILE A 160 -14.29 0.76 -2.39
N ARG A 161 -14.00 1.90 -2.98
CA ARG A 161 -14.10 2.14 -4.43
C ARG A 161 -12.85 1.69 -5.19
N ASP A 162 -11.67 1.86 -4.57
CA ASP A 162 -10.38 1.48 -5.17
C ASP A 162 -9.54 0.69 -4.18
N THR A 163 -9.52 -0.63 -4.32
CA THR A 163 -8.77 -1.51 -3.42
C THR A 163 -7.30 -1.67 -3.80
N GLN A 164 -6.92 -1.30 -5.04
CA GLN A 164 -5.62 -1.65 -5.62
C GLN A 164 -4.68 -0.48 -5.86
N CYS A 165 -4.98 0.68 -5.30
CA CYS A 165 -4.05 1.80 -5.35
C CYS A 165 -2.77 1.46 -4.58
N GLY A 166 -1.60 1.76 -5.17
CA GLY A 166 -0.28 1.50 -4.58
C GLY A 166 0.06 2.40 -3.40
N PHE A 167 -0.70 3.47 -3.13
CA PHE A 167 -0.54 4.31 -1.96
C PHE A 167 -1.49 3.86 -0.84
N LYS A 168 -0.91 3.35 0.24
CA LYS A 168 -1.64 2.97 1.45
C LYS A 168 -0.82 3.30 2.68
N CYS A 169 -1.45 3.90 3.68
CA CYS A 169 -0.84 4.19 4.97
C CYS A 169 -1.49 3.32 6.05
N PHE A 170 -0.66 2.76 6.90
CA PHE A 170 -1.08 1.92 8.03
C PHE A 170 -0.52 2.52 9.32
N SER A 171 -1.34 2.72 10.33
CA SER A 171 -0.82 2.93 11.68
C SER A 171 -0.04 1.69 12.15
N SER A 172 0.90 1.83 13.10
CA SER A 172 1.63 0.69 13.69
C SER A 172 0.65 -0.39 14.16
N ARG A 173 -0.42 0.02 14.86
CA ARG A 173 -1.50 -0.88 15.30
C ARG A 173 -2.14 -1.67 14.16
N ALA A 174 -2.45 -1.02 13.06
CA ALA A 174 -3.04 -1.67 11.89
C ALA A 174 -2.05 -2.64 11.24
N ALA A 175 -0.81 -2.21 11.06
CA ALA A 175 0.23 -3.05 10.46
C ALA A 175 0.46 -4.34 11.27
N GLU A 176 0.58 -4.25 12.57
CA GLU A 176 0.77 -5.38 13.49
C GLU A 176 -0.46 -6.29 13.58
N ALA A 177 -1.65 -5.73 13.43
CA ALA A 177 -2.88 -6.53 13.46
C ALA A 177 -3.17 -7.28 12.15
N LEU A 178 -2.67 -6.77 11.00
CA LEU A 178 -3.04 -7.25 9.66
C LEU A 178 -1.96 -8.12 9.01
N PHE A 179 -0.73 -7.62 8.93
CA PHE A 179 0.32 -8.24 8.12
C PHE A 179 0.83 -9.60 8.63
N PRO A 180 0.84 -9.92 9.94
CA PRO A 180 1.13 -11.28 10.39
C PRO A 180 0.14 -12.32 9.86
N LEU A 181 -1.12 -11.90 9.60
CA LEU A 181 -2.19 -12.76 9.12
C LEU A 181 -2.31 -12.82 7.59
N GLN A 182 -1.63 -11.94 6.87
CA GLN A 182 -1.61 -11.93 5.40
C GLN A 182 -1.04 -13.23 4.85
N ARG A 183 -1.70 -13.81 3.84
CA ARG A 183 -1.39 -15.12 3.25
C ARG A 183 -1.26 -15.10 1.74
N ILE A 184 -1.76 -14.06 1.07
CA ILE A 184 -1.72 -13.93 -0.39
C ILE A 184 -0.41 -13.23 -0.78
N PRO A 185 0.51 -13.91 -1.49
CA PRO A 185 1.79 -13.33 -1.86
C PRO A 185 1.74 -12.50 -3.15
N GLY A 186 0.69 -12.68 -3.97
CA GLY A 186 0.49 -11.98 -5.26
C GLY A 186 -0.26 -10.66 -5.12
N PHE A 187 -0.78 -10.14 -6.24
CA PHE A 187 -1.52 -8.87 -6.29
C PHE A 187 -2.84 -8.86 -5.51
N GLY A 188 -3.41 -10.02 -5.18
CA GLY A 188 -4.62 -10.10 -4.36
C GLY A 188 -4.44 -9.71 -2.88
N PHE A 189 -3.21 -9.45 -2.42
CA PHE A 189 -2.91 -9.08 -1.04
C PHE A 189 -3.64 -7.79 -0.61
N ASP A 190 -3.80 -6.83 -1.53
CA ASP A 190 -4.49 -5.57 -1.26
C ASP A 190 -5.91 -5.82 -0.75
N VAL A 191 -6.64 -6.68 -1.45
CA VAL A 191 -8.01 -7.05 -1.06
C VAL A 191 -8.02 -7.81 0.25
N GLU A 192 -7.07 -8.73 0.46
CA GLU A 192 -6.95 -9.50 1.69
C GLU A 192 -6.75 -8.59 2.92
N VAL A 193 -5.80 -7.64 2.82
CA VAL A 193 -5.49 -6.71 3.91
C VAL A 193 -6.69 -5.82 4.24
N LEU A 194 -7.36 -5.27 3.23
CA LEU A 194 -8.54 -4.42 3.42
C LEU A 194 -9.74 -5.20 3.96
N PHE A 195 -9.94 -6.44 3.50
CA PHE A 195 -10.94 -7.34 4.05
C PHE A 195 -10.69 -7.60 5.54
N MET A 196 -9.44 -7.91 5.91
CA MET A 196 -9.07 -8.11 7.32
C MET A 196 -9.26 -6.83 8.16
N ALA A 197 -8.88 -5.67 7.62
CA ALA A 197 -9.04 -4.39 8.29
C ALA A 197 -10.51 -4.13 8.66
N ARG A 198 -11.43 -4.31 7.70
CA ARG A 198 -12.87 -4.22 7.96
C ARG A 198 -13.35 -5.26 8.98
N ARG A 199 -12.94 -6.51 8.82
CA ARG A 199 -13.32 -7.59 9.73
C ARG A 199 -12.88 -7.33 11.17
N LYS A 200 -11.74 -6.66 11.35
CA LYS A 200 -11.20 -6.27 12.66
C LYS A 200 -11.78 -4.96 13.20
N GLY A 201 -12.63 -4.27 12.45
CA GLY A 201 -13.24 -3.00 12.85
C GLY A 201 -12.23 -1.85 12.86
N LEU A 202 -11.19 -1.89 12.02
CA LEU A 202 -10.26 -0.77 11.89
C LEU A 202 -10.91 0.37 11.09
N ARG A 203 -10.53 1.61 11.42
CA ARG A 203 -11.02 2.81 10.71
C ARG A 203 -10.27 2.96 9.39
N LEU A 204 -11.02 2.87 8.27
CA LEU A 204 -10.51 3.01 6.91
C LEU A 204 -10.98 4.34 6.31
N ALA A 205 -10.10 5.00 5.57
CA ALA A 205 -10.41 6.18 4.77
C ALA A 205 -9.90 6.02 3.34
N GLU A 206 -10.69 6.46 2.35
CA GLU A 206 -10.24 6.63 0.97
C GLU A 206 -9.80 8.07 0.75
N VAL A 207 -8.58 8.25 0.26
CA VAL A 207 -7.96 9.54 -0.02
C VAL A 207 -7.94 9.76 -1.52
N PRO A 208 -8.58 10.81 -2.06
CA PRO A 208 -8.51 11.10 -3.48
C PRO A 208 -7.07 11.43 -3.90
N ILE A 209 -6.63 10.85 -5.01
CA ILE A 209 -5.28 11.02 -5.52
C ILE A 209 -5.26 11.46 -6.98
N ASP A 210 -4.18 12.11 -7.38
CA ASP A 210 -3.81 12.30 -8.76
C ASP A 210 -2.94 11.13 -9.19
N TRP A 211 -3.40 10.37 -10.17
CA TRP A 211 -2.72 9.18 -10.66
C TRP A 211 -2.30 9.36 -12.11
N HIS A 212 -1.02 9.19 -12.38
CA HIS A 212 -0.42 9.27 -13.71
C HIS A 212 -0.26 7.88 -14.32
N TYR A 213 -0.87 7.66 -15.45
CA TYR A 213 -0.70 6.41 -16.17
C TYR A 213 0.75 6.22 -16.63
N ARG A 214 1.34 5.07 -16.29
CA ARG A 214 2.65 4.65 -16.76
C ARG A 214 2.49 3.47 -17.73
N THR A 215 3.15 3.52 -18.88
CA THR A 215 3.08 2.48 -19.91
C THR A 215 3.81 1.19 -19.53
N GLU A 216 4.78 1.28 -18.63
CA GLU A 216 5.64 0.17 -18.19
C GLU A 216 5.03 -0.67 -17.06
N SER A 217 3.72 -0.92 -17.08
CA SER A 217 3.06 -1.76 -16.08
C SER A 217 3.42 -3.23 -16.29
N LYS A 218 3.90 -3.90 -15.24
CA LYS A 218 4.19 -5.33 -15.22
C LYS A 218 2.93 -6.21 -15.09
N VAL A 219 1.76 -5.61 -14.86
CA VAL A 219 0.48 -6.31 -14.72
C VAL A 219 0.01 -6.84 -16.07
N ARG A 220 -0.25 -8.14 -16.14
CA ARG A 220 -0.84 -8.83 -17.30
C ARG A 220 -2.35 -8.96 -17.11
N PRO A 221 -3.20 -8.16 -17.80
CA PRO A 221 -4.61 -8.00 -17.42
C PRO A 221 -5.41 -9.30 -17.32
N LEU A 222 -5.26 -10.22 -18.28
CA LEU A 222 -6.03 -11.47 -18.28
C LEU A 222 -5.53 -12.47 -17.23
N ARG A 223 -4.21 -12.70 -17.18
CA ARG A 223 -3.61 -13.68 -16.25
C ARG A 223 -3.76 -13.25 -14.81
N ASP A 224 -3.41 -12.00 -14.54
CA ASP A 224 -3.43 -11.46 -13.18
C ASP A 224 -4.88 -11.24 -12.72
N GLY A 225 -5.79 -10.85 -13.62
CA GLY A 225 -7.22 -10.74 -13.34
C GLY A 225 -7.85 -12.07 -12.91
N LEU A 226 -7.54 -13.19 -13.59
CA LEU A 226 -7.99 -14.52 -13.18
C LEU A 226 -7.39 -14.95 -11.85
N ALA A 227 -6.08 -14.70 -11.64
CA ALA A 227 -5.41 -15.00 -10.38
C ALA A 227 -6.04 -14.23 -9.22
N MET A 228 -6.31 -12.94 -9.42
CA MET A 228 -6.95 -12.08 -8.42
C MET A 228 -8.40 -12.49 -8.14
N SER A 229 -9.17 -12.90 -9.15
CA SER A 229 -10.52 -13.45 -8.92
C SER A 229 -10.49 -14.70 -8.05
N ARG A 230 -9.54 -15.60 -8.29
CA ARG A 230 -9.30 -16.75 -7.42
C ARG A 230 -8.88 -16.35 -6.01
N ASP A 231 -8.07 -15.32 -5.88
CA ASP A 231 -7.64 -14.80 -4.58
C ASP A 231 -8.80 -14.21 -3.78
N LEU A 232 -9.79 -13.57 -4.42
CA LEU A 232 -11.03 -13.13 -3.76
C LEU A 232 -11.77 -14.32 -3.09
N LEU A 233 -11.92 -15.43 -3.81
CA LEU A 233 -12.53 -16.64 -3.25
C LEU A 233 -11.69 -17.22 -2.10
N ARG A 234 -10.36 -17.17 -2.24
CA ARG A 234 -9.43 -17.62 -1.21
C ARG A 234 -9.50 -16.77 0.06
N VAL A 235 -9.67 -15.46 -0.07
CA VAL A 235 -9.91 -14.54 1.07
C VAL A 235 -11.16 -14.98 1.85
N ARG A 236 -12.28 -15.20 1.15
CA ARG A 236 -13.53 -15.64 1.78
C ARG A 236 -13.39 -17.01 2.45
N TRP A 237 -12.75 -17.96 1.77
CA TRP A 237 -12.47 -19.29 2.30
C TRP A 237 -11.57 -19.24 3.55
N ASN A 238 -10.50 -18.47 3.51
CA ASN A 238 -9.61 -18.28 4.67
C ASN A 238 -10.37 -17.66 5.85
N ALA A 239 -11.25 -16.69 5.58
CA ALA A 239 -12.08 -16.07 6.60
C ALA A 239 -13.07 -17.07 7.23
N TRP A 240 -13.70 -17.91 6.41
CA TRP A 240 -14.60 -18.97 6.89
C TRP A 240 -13.85 -20.00 7.75
N ARG A 241 -12.62 -20.36 7.38
CA ARG A 241 -11.74 -21.24 8.17
C ARG A 241 -11.12 -20.59 9.39
N GLY A 242 -11.48 -19.36 9.75
CA GLY A 242 -10.99 -18.66 10.93
C GLY A 242 -9.52 -18.19 10.86
N LYS A 243 -8.87 -18.25 9.67
CA LYS A 243 -7.43 -17.95 9.52
C LYS A 243 -7.06 -16.48 9.78
N TYR A 244 -8.03 -15.58 9.84
CA TYR A 244 -7.83 -14.14 10.11
C TYR A 244 -8.19 -13.73 11.55
N GLY A 245 -8.37 -14.70 12.42
CA GLY A 245 -8.69 -14.43 13.83
C GLY A 245 -10.14 -13.96 14.05
N ARG A 246 -10.44 -13.53 15.28
CA ARG A 246 -11.77 -13.07 15.67
C ARG A 246 -12.15 -11.76 14.97
N ARG A 247 -13.45 -11.56 14.79
CA ARG A 247 -14.00 -10.26 14.37
C ARG A 247 -13.81 -9.26 15.51
N GLY A 248 -13.31 -8.07 15.21
CA GLY A 248 -13.33 -6.94 16.12
C GLY A 248 -14.74 -6.34 16.25
N PRO A 249 -14.95 -5.43 17.18
CA PRO A 249 -16.19 -4.67 17.28
C PRO A 249 -16.43 -3.93 15.95
N ALA A 250 -17.69 -3.91 15.50
CA ALA A 250 -18.06 -3.16 14.31
C ALA A 250 -17.94 -1.66 14.61
N TYR A 251 -16.92 -1.00 14.06
CA TYR A 251 -16.93 0.45 13.98
C TYR A 251 -17.85 0.85 12.82
N ALA A 252 -18.83 1.73 13.13
CA ALA A 252 -19.65 2.34 12.11
C ALA A 252 -18.74 3.05 11.09
N THR A 253 -18.97 2.79 9.82
CA THR A 253 -18.36 3.54 8.72
C THR A 253 -18.79 4.99 8.88
N GLY A 254 -17.90 5.84 9.41
CA GLY A 254 -18.13 7.27 9.48
C GLY A 254 -18.16 7.82 8.06
N GLN A 255 -19.36 7.95 7.51
CA GLN A 255 -19.63 8.97 6.54
C GLN A 255 -19.41 10.28 7.30
N GLN A 256 -18.26 10.91 7.15
CA GLN A 256 -18.17 12.32 7.46
C GLN A 256 -19.09 13.03 6.48
N GLN A 257 -20.22 13.43 7.05
CA GLN A 257 -21.23 14.28 6.45
C GLN A 257 -20.57 15.55 5.97
N GLU A 258 -20.73 15.79 4.67
CA GLU A 258 -20.86 17.15 4.18
C GLU A 258 -22.04 17.78 4.93
N LYS A 259 -21.77 18.68 5.83
CA LYS A 259 -22.66 19.77 6.21
C LYS A 259 -21.82 21.03 6.29
N GLU A 260 -22.21 21.94 5.43
CA GLU A 260 -21.94 23.34 5.19
C GLU A 260 -20.85 23.67 4.18
#